data_2a9347acee1df893da852609dd8d6094
#
_entry.id   2a9347acee1df893da852609dd8d6094
#
_cell.length_a   1.000
_cell.length_b   1.000
_cell.length_c   1.000
_cell.angle_alpha   90.00
_cell.angle_beta   90.00
_cell.angle_gamma   90.00
#
_symmetry.space_group_name_H-M   'P 1'
#
loop_
_entity.id
_entity.type
_entity.pdbx_description
1 polymer ?
#
loop_
_entity_poly.entity_id
_entity_poly.type
_entity_poly.pdbx_seq_one_letter_code
_entity_poly.pdbx_strand_id
1 'polypeptide(L)'
;MPELPEVETVRRGLEKLILGKTIQSVEVKYPKMIHTDLDAFCQDLPGQEIRAMGRRGKYLLFYLTDLVLISHLRMEGKYFFYPDEVPLRKHAHVFFHFTDGSTLVYEDVRKFGTMEVIVPELVDSYFLAKKIGPEPTEADFKEPAFQAALKQSKKPIKSALLDQKLVAGLGNIYVDEVLYRAKVHPARLGQSLTAREAKAIRKETIAVLAQAVEKGGSTIRSYSNAFGEDGTMQEEHQVYGKTGQPCLRCGTPIEKIQLGGRGTHFCPHCQK
;
A
#
# COMPACT_ATOMS: atom_id res chain seq x y z
N MET A 1 5.06 2.35 -6.71
CA MET A 1 3.74 1.84 -6.29
C MET A 1 3.60 2.16 -4.82
N PRO A 2 2.56 2.87 -4.41
CA PRO A 2 2.29 3.07 -2.99
C PRO A 2 2.20 1.72 -2.26
N GLU A 3 3.01 1.56 -1.20
CA GLU A 3 2.96 0.44 -0.28
C GLU A 3 2.15 0.85 0.96
N LEU A 4 2.08 0.03 1.99
CA LEU A 4 1.26 0.33 3.17
C LEU A 4 1.54 1.72 3.78
N PRO A 5 2.81 2.17 3.97
CA PRO A 5 3.07 3.47 4.58
C PRO A 5 2.55 4.65 3.75
N GLU A 6 2.70 4.61 2.42
CA GLU A 6 2.20 5.66 1.53
C GLU A 6 0.67 5.68 1.53
N VAL A 7 0.02 4.51 1.52
CA VAL A 7 -1.44 4.42 1.59
C VAL A 7 -1.97 4.94 2.94
N GLU A 8 -1.28 4.65 4.05
CA GLU A 8 -1.64 5.18 5.38
C GLU A 8 -1.49 6.71 5.43
N THR A 9 -0.46 7.25 4.80
CA THR A 9 -0.26 8.70 4.71
C THR A 9 -1.38 9.37 3.90
N VAL A 10 -1.79 8.76 2.76
CA VAL A 10 -2.95 9.23 2.01
C VAL A 10 -4.23 9.16 2.85
N ARG A 11 -4.46 8.05 3.55
CA ARG A 11 -5.63 7.88 4.43
C ARG A 11 -5.72 9.01 5.45
N ARG A 12 -4.62 9.28 6.16
CA ARG A 12 -4.56 10.35 7.18
C ARG A 12 -4.79 11.73 6.59
N GLY A 13 -4.24 11.98 5.40
CA GLY A 13 -4.45 13.24 4.69
C GLY A 13 -5.90 13.43 4.27
N LEU A 14 -6.49 12.40 3.65
CA LEU A 14 -7.89 12.43 3.23
C LEU A 14 -8.84 12.60 4.42
N GLU A 15 -8.61 11.88 5.53
CA GLU A 15 -9.44 12.01 6.74
C GLU A 15 -9.58 13.46 7.20
N LYS A 16 -8.49 14.23 7.19
CA LYS A 16 -8.51 15.66 7.57
C LYS A 16 -9.28 16.55 6.60
N LEU A 17 -9.34 16.16 5.32
CA LEU A 17 -9.91 16.99 4.25
C LEU A 17 -11.38 16.71 3.98
N ILE A 18 -11.79 15.44 4.11
CA ILE A 18 -13.10 15.01 3.61
C ILE A 18 -14.01 14.38 4.67
N LEU A 19 -13.55 14.18 5.91
CA LEU A 19 -14.40 13.64 6.97
C LEU A 19 -15.62 14.55 7.23
N GLY A 20 -16.80 13.95 7.28
CA GLY A 20 -18.07 14.66 7.48
C GLY A 20 -18.64 15.30 6.20
N LYS A 21 -17.94 15.23 5.06
CA LYS A 21 -18.48 15.74 3.80
C LYS A 21 -19.47 14.76 3.18
N THR A 22 -20.54 15.31 2.59
CA THR A 22 -21.58 14.54 1.88
C THR A 22 -21.32 14.62 0.39
N ILE A 23 -21.31 13.47 -0.29
CA ILE A 23 -21.17 13.38 -1.73
C ILE A 23 -22.45 13.92 -2.40
N GLN A 24 -22.35 14.92 -3.23
CA GLN A 24 -23.43 15.47 -4.03
C GLN A 24 -23.62 14.69 -5.33
N SER A 25 -22.51 14.41 -6.02
CA SER A 25 -22.50 13.67 -7.29
C SER A 25 -21.13 13.05 -7.56
N VAL A 26 -21.10 12.07 -8.45
CA VAL A 26 -19.87 11.40 -8.89
C VAL A 26 -19.79 11.46 -10.41
N GLU A 27 -18.63 11.88 -10.94
CA GLU A 27 -18.32 11.83 -12.37
C GLU A 27 -17.21 10.82 -12.63
N VAL A 28 -17.43 9.87 -13.55
CA VAL A 28 -16.45 8.83 -13.91
C VAL A 28 -16.07 8.99 -15.38
N LYS A 29 -14.83 9.45 -15.65
CA LYS A 29 -14.28 9.58 -17.01
C LYS A 29 -13.64 8.29 -17.55
N TYR A 30 -13.25 7.38 -16.67
CA TYR A 30 -12.66 6.10 -17.05
C TYR A 30 -13.35 4.91 -16.34
N PRO A 31 -14.45 4.39 -16.91
CA PRO A 31 -15.30 3.35 -16.28
C PRO A 31 -14.58 2.07 -15.87
N LYS A 32 -13.51 1.67 -16.59
CA LYS A 32 -12.75 0.44 -16.31
C LYS A 32 -12.08 0.40 -14.94
N MET A 33 -12.02 1.53 -14.23
CA MET A 33 -11.53 1.60 -12.84
C MET A 33 -12.58 1.09 -11.84
N ILE A 34 -13.85 1.17 -12.19
CA ILE A 34 -14.96 0.79 -11.32
C ILE A 34 -15.22 -0.70 -11.52
N HIS A 35 -15.05 -1.47 -10.46
CA HIS A 35 -15.21 -2.92 -10.48
C HIS A 35 -16.56 -3.40 -9.91
N THR A 36 -17.38 -2.47 -9.46
CA THR A 36 -18.82 -2.68 -9.24
C THR A 36 -19.61 -2.21 -10.47
N ASP A 37 -20.93 -2.43 -10.49
CA ASP A 37 -21.76 -1.85 -11.52
C ASP A 37 -21.59 -0.33 -11.56
N LEU A 38 -21.36 0.23 -12.74
CA LEU A 38 -21.04 1.66 -12.90
C LEU A 38 -22.27 2.55 -12.58
N ASP A 39 -23.44 2.11 -13.01
CA ASP A 39 -24.66 2.87 -12.80
C ASP A 39 -25.00 2.91 -11.31
N ALA A 40 -24.89 1.76 -10.63
CA ALA A 40 -25.03 1.68 -9.17
C ALA A 40 -23.98 2.55 -8.46
N PHE A 41 -22.71 2.51 -8.88
CA PHE A 41 -21.65 3.36 -8.33
C PHE A 41 -22.00 4.85 -8.39
N CYS A 42 -22.53 5.31 -9.53
CA CYS A 42 -22.90 6.70 -9.73
C CYS A 42 -24.23 7.09 -9.05
N GLN A 43 -25.14 6.13 -8.81
CA GLN A 43 -26.45 6.38 -8.20
C GLN A 43 -26.45 6.24 -6.68
N ASP A 44 -25.67 5.32 -6.13
CA ASP A 44 -25.71 4.97 -4.70
C ASP A 44 -24.78 5.85 -3.84
N LEU A 45 -23.75 6.45 -4.44
CA LEU A 45 -22.80 7.31 -3.72
C LEU A 45 -23.32 8.71 -3.42
N PRO A 46 -24.14 9.37 -4.26
CA PRO A 46 -24.75 10.65 -3.92
C PRO A 46 -25.63 10.53 -2.65
N GLY A 47 -25.54 11.53 -1.77
CA GLY A 47 -26.22 11.56 -0.48
C GLY A 47 -25.47 10.86 0.65
N GLN A 48 -24.44 10.08 0.36
CA GLN A 48 -23.62 9.42 1.39
C GLN A 48 -22.65 10.42 2.03
N GLU A 49 -22.59 10.42 3.35
CA GLU A 49 -21.61 11.18 4.13
C GLU A 49 -20.38 10.31 4.44
N ILE A 50 -19.19 10.88 4.36
CA ILE A 50 -17.93 10.21 4.74
C ILE A 50 -17.83 10.20 6.26
N ARG A 51 -18.06 9.04 6.87
CA ARG A 51 -18.09 8.83 8.33
C ARG A 51 -16.74 8.52 8.92
N ALA A 52 -15.88 7.79 8.18
CA ALA A 52 -14.53 7.45 8.61
C ALA A 52 -13.64 7.10 7.43
N MET A 53 -12.33 7.18 7.64
CA MET A 53 -11.33 6.70 6.69
C MET A 53 -10.55 5.54 7.30
N GLY A 54 -10.51 4.42 6.60
CA GLY A 54 -9.78 3.22 6.99
C GLY A 54 -8.74 2.79 5.96
N ARG A 55 -7.97 1.78 6.34
CA ARG A 55 -7.00 1.12 5.46
C ARG A 55 -6.94 -0.38 5.78
N ARG A 56 -6.79 -1.18 4.75
CA ARG A 56 -6.47 -2.60 4.88
C ARG A 56 -5.36 -2.96 3.89
N GLY A 57 -4.17 -3.32 4.37
CA GLY A 57 -2.99 -3.52 3.51
C GLY A 57 -2.68 -2.27 2.68
N LYS A 58 -2.86 -2.37 1.38
CA LYS A 58 -2.65 -1.26 0.42
C LYS A 58 -3.96 -0.69 -0.13
N TYR A 59 -5.08 -0.99 0.50
CA TYR A 59 -6.41 -0.49 0.14
C TYR A 59 -6.84 0.63 1.08
N LEU A 60 -7.40 1.70 0.51
CA LEU A 60 -8.13 2.73 1.23
C LEU A 60 -9.59 2.31 1.37
N LEU A 61 -10.17 2.58 2.53
CA LEU A 61 -11.59 2.35 2.80
C LEU A 61 -12.22 3.68 3.20
N PHE A 62 -13.22 4.11 2.43
CA PHE A 62 -14.06 5.25 2.76
C PHE A 62 -15.35 4.66 3.35
N TYR A 63 -15.50 4.74 4.65
CA TYR A 63 -16.73 4.34 5.33
C TYR A 63 -17.74 5.47 5.17
N LEU A 64 -18.81 5.19 4.46
CA LEU A 64 -19.90 6.11 4.17
C LEU A 64 -21.09 5.83 5.11
N THR A 65 -22.20 6.54 4.93
CA THR A 65 -23.40 6.32 5.77
C THR A 65 -23.85 4.86 5.76
N ASP A 66 -24.02 4.26 4.57
CA ASP A 66 -24.53 2.89 4.41
C ASP A 66 -23.60 1.98 3.58
N LEU A 67 -22.53 2.53 3.02
CA LEU A 67 -21.63 1.85 2.07
C LEU A 67 -20.17 2.00 2.47
N VAL A 68 -19.32 1.17 1.88
CA VAL A 68 -17.87 1.31 1.93
C VAL A 68 -17.32 1.36 0.52
N LEU A 69 -16.68 2.48 0.17
CA LEU A 69 -15.90 2.61 -1.05
C LEU A 69 -14.48 2.11 -0.78
N ILE A 70 -14.09 1.05 -1.48
CA ILE A 70 -12.76 0.45 -1.41
C ILE A 70 -11.95 0.92 -2.62
N SER A 71 -10.81 1.57 -2.38
CA SER A 71 -9.93 2.09 -3.44
C SER A 71 -8.52 1.51 -3.32
N HIS A 72 -7.96 1.07 -4.44
CA HIS A 72 -6.57 0.62 -4.52
C HIS A 72 -5.78 1.49 -5.50
N LEU A 73 -4.78 2.20 -4.99
CA LEU A 73 -3.99 3.17 -5.77
C LEU A 73 -3.09 2.52 -6.84
N ARG A 74 -2.81 1.22 -6.72
CA ARG A 74 -1.92 0.48 -7.63
C ARG A 74 -0.55 1.13 -7.77
N MET A 75 -0.18 1.62 -8.96
CA MET A 75 1.18 2.08 -9.25
C MET A 75 1.36 3.58 -9.05
N GLU A 76 0.38 4.38 -9.48
CA GLU A 76 0.51 5.85 -9.58
C GLU A 76 -0.79 6.59 -9.23
N GLY A 77 -1.81 5.89 -8.72
CA GLY A 77 -3.06 6.51 -8.30
C GLY A 77 -2.85 7.52 -7.18
N LYS A 78 -3.50 8.67 -7.27
CA LYS A 78 -3.43 9.77 -6.33
C LYS A 78 -4.79 10.41 -6.13
N TYR A 79 -5.02 10.95 -4.95
CA TYR A 79 -6.16 11.79 -4.64
C TYR A 79 -5.71 13.24 -4.47
N PHE A 80 -6.49 14.17 -5.04
CA PHE A 80 -6.31 15.62 -4.89
C PHE A 80 -7.62 16.23 -4.43
N PHE A 81 -7.53 17.10 -3.44
CA PHE A 81 -8.68 17.83 -2.92
C PHE A 81 -8.64 19.28 -3.40
N TYR A 82 -9.77 19.74 -3.94
CA TYR A 82 -9.98 21.10 -4.41
C TYR A 82 -11.13 21.73 -3.63
N PRO A 83 -10.88 22.79 -2.84
CA PRO A 83 -11.96 23.48 -2.11
C PRO A 83 -12.90 24.25 -3.05
N ASP A 84 -12.38 24.65 -4.22
CA ASP A 84 -13.08 25.46 -5.22
C ASP A 84 -13.04 24.76 -6.59
N GLU A 85 -12.77 25.52 -7.67
CA GLU A 85 -12.70 24.98 -9.03
C GLU A 85 -11.59 23.95 -9.22
N VAL A 86 -11.92 22.87 -9.90
CA VAL A 86 -10.94 21.86 -10.30
C VAL A 86 -10.25 22.30 -11.59
N PRO A 87 -8.92 22.49 -11.59
CA PRO A 87 -8.19 22.82 -12.80
C PRO A 87 -8.26 21.66 -13.82
N LEU A 88 -8.08 21.96 -15.11
CA LEU A 88 -8.04 20.94 -16.14
C LEU A 88 -6.90 19.94 -15.87
N ARG A 89 -7.22 18.68 -15.62
CA ARG A 89 -6.27 17.61 -15.24
C ARG A 89 -6.36 16.45 -16.23
N LYS A 90 -5.30 16.23 -16.98
CA LYS A 90 -5.23 15.21 -18.06
C LYS A 90 -5.49 13.78 -17.58
N HIS A 91 -5.11 13.47 -16.35
CA HIS A 91 -5.16 12.11 -15.79
C HIS A 91 -6.18 11.95 -14.67
N ALA A 92 -7.12 12.90 -14.55
CA ALA A 92 -8.26 12.82 -13.66
C ALA A 92 -9.33 11.89 -14.23
N HIS A 93 -9.76 10.91 -13.44
CA HIS A 93 -10.63 9.84 -13.91
C HIS A 93 -11.91 9.66 -13.10
N VAL A 94 -11.91 10.02 -11.80
CA VAL A 94 -13.10 10.00 -10.95
C VAL A 94 -13.13 11.28 -10.13
N PHE A 95 -14.30 11.92 -10.09
CA PHE A 95 -14.55 13.15 -9.34
C PHE A 95 -15.68 12.89 -8.35
N PHE A 96 -15.44 13.20 -7.10
CA PHE A 96 -16.45 13.18 -6.04
C PHE A 96 -16.74 14.64 -5.68
N HIS A 97 -17.87 15.16 -6.14
CA HIS A 97 -18.32 16.52 -5.81
C HIS A 97 -19.07 16.49 -4.49
N PHE A 98 -18.71 17.37 -3.57
CA PHE A 98 -19.35 17.48 -2.27
C PHE A 98 -20.40 18.59 -2.22
N THR A 99 -21.35 18.49 -1.29
CA THR A 99 -22.44 19.47 -1.12
C THR A 99 -21.96 20.85 -0.71
N ASP A 100 -20.75 20.99 -0.19
CA ASP A 100 -20.12 22.27 0.17
C ASP A 100 -19.39 22.95 -1.02
N GLY A 101 -19.46 22.36 -2.22
CA GLY A 101 -18.81 22.87 -3.44
C GLY A 101 -17.40 22.36 -3.67
N SER A 102 -16.78 21.71 -2.67
CA SER A 102 -15.45 21.13 -2.86
C SER A 102 -15.48 19.82 -3.66
N THR A 103 -14.34 19.43 -4.21
CA THR A 103 -14.23 18.22 -5.04
C THR A 103 -12.98 17.40 -4.67
N LEU A 104 -13.16 16.09 -4.51
CA LEU A 104 -12.06 15.13 -4.43
C LEU A 104 -11.87 14.47 -5.80
N VAL A 105 -10.66 14.56 -6.34
CA VAL A 105 -10.32 14.03 -7.67
C VAL A 105 -9.35 12.87 -7.54
N TYR A 106 -9.64 11.75 -8.22
CA TYR A 106 -8.72 10.64 -8.38
C TYR A 106 -8.01 10.73 -9.73
N GLU A 107 -6.68 10.75 -9.69
CA GLU A 107 -5.81 10.77 -10.86
C GLU A 107 -4.95 9.51 -10.94
N ASP A 108 -4.77 8.97 -12.14
CA ASP A 108 -3.88 7.85 -12.39
C ASP A 108 -3.36 7.85 -13.83
N VAL A 109 -2.09 8.20 -14.02
CA VAL A 109 -1.43 8.21 -15.34
C VAL A 109 -1.50 6.85 -16.02
N ARG A 110 -1.40 5.77 -15.25
CA ARG A 110 -1.38 4.38 -15.76
C ARG A 110 -2.75 3.72 -15.85
N LYS A 111 -3.76 4.30 -15.23
CA LYS A 111 -5.14 3.77 -15.20
C LYS A 111 -5.26 2.35 -14.63
N PHE A 112 -4.44 2.00 -13.65
CA PHE A 112 -4.44 0.69 -13.00
C PHE A 112 -5.18 0.66 -11.67
N GLY A 113 -5.46 1.82 -11.11
CA GLY A 113 -6.21 1.95 -9.87
C GLY A 113 -7.62 1.38 -9.99
N THR A 114 -8.17 0.92 -8.88
CA THR A 114 -9.49 0.28 -8.86
C THR A 114 -10.34 0.83 -7.73
N MET A 115 -11.65 0.89 -7.96
CA MET A 115 -12.66 1.27 -6.97
C MET A 115 -13.81 0.27 -7.00
N GLU A 116 -14.28 -0.09 -5.81
CA GLU A 116 -15.41 -1.00 -5.60
C GLU A 116 -16.26 -0.46 -4.45
N VAL A 117 -17.57 -0.57 -4.57
CA VAL A 117 -18.51 -0.19 -3.49
C VAL A 117 -19.20 -1.45 -2.98
N ILE A 118 -19.20 -1.62 -1.67
CA ILE A 118 -19.83 -2.76 -0.99
C ILE A 118 -20.57 -2.28 0.26
N VAL A 119 -21.44 -3.11 0.79
CA VAL A 119 -22.04 -2.88 2.12
C VAL A 119 -21.02 -3.20 3.24
N PRO A 120 -21.08 -2.53 4.39
CA PRO A 120 -20.09 -2.68 5.47
C PRO A 120 -19.89 -4.12 5.95
N GLU A 121 -20.96 -4.91 6.00
CA GLU A 121 -20.96 -6.31 6.45
C GLU A 121 -20.08 -7.22 5.56
N LEU A 122 -19.83 -6.83 4.33
CA LEU A 122 -19.05 -7.62 3.39
C LEU A 122 -17.54 -7.29 3.40
N VAL A 123 -17.08 -6.30 4.17
CA VAL A 123 -15.67 -5.86 4.18
C VAL A 123 -14.72 -7.01 4.53
N ASP A 124 -15.01 -7.75 5.60
CA ASP A 124 -14.14 -8.86 6.01
C ASP A 124 -14.13 -10.00 4.99
N SER A 125 -15.30 -10.39 4.48
CA SER A 125 -15.40 -11.43 3.44
C SER A 125 -14.74 -11.02 2.12
N TYR A 126 -14.77 -9.74 1.76
CA TYR A 126 -14.08 -9.19 0.59
C TYR A 126 -12.56 -9.40 0.69
N PHE A 127 -11.94 -9.04 1.81
CA PHE A 127 -10.50 -9.20 1.99
C PHE A 127 -10.11 -10.68 2.16
N LEU A 128 -10.96 -11.49 2.77
CA LEU A 128 -10.77 -12.93 2.85
C LEU A 128 -10.78 -13.58 1.45
N ALA A 129 -11.74 -13.23 0.59
CA ALA A 129 -11.80 -13.72 -0.79
C ALA A 129 -10.57 -13.30 -1.63
N LYS A 130 -10.06 -12.09 -1.41
CA LYS A 130 -8.81 -11.60 -2.02
C LYS A 130 -7.56 -12.24 -1.39
N LYS A 131 -7.70 -13.04 -0.33
CA LYS A 131 -6.59 -13.70 0.40
C LYS A 131 -5.55 -12.71 0.90
N ILE A 132 -5.98 -11.54 1.37
CA ILE A 132 -5.09 -10.55 1.97
C ILE A 132 -4.71 -11.03 3.37
N GLY A 133 -3.43 -11.21 3.61
CA GLY A 133 -2.84 -11.64 4.87
C GLY A 133 -3.06 -10.66 6.03
N PRO A 134 -2.60 -10.95 7.24
CA PRO A 134 -2.76 -10.09 8.41
C PRO A 134 -2.10 -8.72 8.22
N GLU A 135 -2.58 -7.71 8.96
CA GLU A 135 -1.87 -6.45 9.11
C GLU A 135 -0.52 -6.68 9.81
N PRO A 136 0.53 -5.91 9.46
CA PRO A 136 1.87 -6.06 10.04
C PRO A 136 1.95 -5.43 11.44
N THR A 137 1.14 -5.95 12.37
CA THR A 137 1.11 -5.53 13.77
C THR A 137 1.46 -6.71 14.69
N GLU A 138 1.86 -6.44 15.93
CA GLU A 138 2.09 -7.50 16.92
C GLU A 138 0.79 -8.29 17.21
N ALA A 139 -0.36 -7.60 17.15
CA ALA A 139 -1.66 -8.20 17.41
C ALA A 139 -2.12 -9.15 16.30
N ASP A 140 -1.87 -8.83 15.03
CA ASP A 140 -2.46 -9.57 13.90
C ASP A 140 -1.45 -10.51 13.23
N PHE A 141 -0.19 -10.11 13.08
CA PHE A 141 0.85 -10.88 12.42
C PHE A 141 1.48 -11.89 13.37
N LYS A 142 0.82 -13.02 13.60
CA LYS A 142 1.23 -14.04 14.58
C LYS A 142 2.39 -14.90 14.09
N GLU A 143 3.43 -15.04 14.93
CA GLU A 143 4.65 -15.78 14.61
C GLU A 143 4.40 -17.25 14.24
N PRO A 144 3.60 -18.05 15.00
CA PRO A 144 3.37 -19.46 14.67
C PRO A 144 2.70 -19.66 13.29
N ALA A 145 1.71 -18.83 12.97
CA ALA A 145 1.02 -18.90 11.69
C ALA A 145 1.95 -18.54 10.53
N PHE A 146 2.78 -17.50 10.69
CA PHE A 146 3.76 -17.10 9.69
C PHE A 146 4.81 -18.19 9.45
N GLN A 147 5.36 -18.80 10.51
CA GLN A 147 6.31 -19.89 10.39
C GLN A 147 5.70 -21.12 9.69
N ALA A 148 4.47 -21.49 10.03
CA ALA A 148 3.75 -22.60 9.40
C ALA A 148 3.53 -22.33 7.89
N ALA A 149 3.14 -21.13 7.52
CA ALA A 149 2.95 -20.72 6.13
C ALA A 149 4.27 -20.71 5.33
N LEU A 150 5.37 -20.25 5.93
CA LEU A 150 6.70 -20.28 5.30
C LEU A 150 7.17 -21.69 5.00
N LYS A 151 6.96 -22.66 5.91
CA LYS A 151 7.32 -24.07 5.70
C LYS A 151 6.65 -24.69 4.48
N GLN A 152 5.51 -24.18 4.07
CA GLN A 152 4.77 -24.60 2.87
C GLN A 152 5.18 -23.83 1.59
N SER A 153 5.99 -22.77 1.74
CA SER A 153 6.32 -21.89 0.61
C SER A 153 7.56 -22.36 -0.15
N LYS A 154 7.37 -22.79 -1.37
CA LYS A 154 8.44 -23.13 -2.35
C LYS A 154 8.92 -21.91 -3.14
N LYS A 155 8.41 -20.72 -2.83
CA LYS A 155 8.80 -19.47 -3.49
C LYS A 155 10.02 -18.85 -2.80
N PRO A 156 10.84 -18.05 -3.53
CA PRO A 156 11.77 -17.14 -2.88
C PRO A 156 11.08 -16.30 -1.84
N ILE A 157 11.72 -16.08 -0.69
CA ILE A 157 11.12 -15.35 0.44
C ILE A 157 10.63 -13.95 0.03
N LYS A 158 11.39 -13.24 -0.79
CA LYS A 158 10.94 -11.95 -1.31
C LYS A 158 9.61 -12.07 -2.06
N SER A 159 9.51 -13.03 -2.97
CA SER A 159 8.29 -13.26 -3.75
C SER A 159 7.10 -13.65 -2.88
N ALA A 160 7.34 -14.49 -1.86
CA ALA A 160 6.32 -14.92 -0.92
C ALA A 160 5.76 -13.73 -0.09
N LEU A 161 6.62 -12.82 0.35
CA LEU A 161 6.22 -11.61 1.07
C LEU A 161 5.48 -10.60 0.18
N LEU A 162 5.84 -10.50 -1.10
CA LEU A 162 5.18 -9.62 -2.08
C LEU A 162 3.75 -10.07 -2.46
N ASP A 163 3.42 -11.35 -2.28
CA ASP A 163 2.11 -11.92 -2.62
C ASP A 163 0.95 -11.39 -1.76
N GLN A 164 1.22 -10.61 -0.74
CA GLN A 164 0.24 -10.05 0.21
C GLN A 164 -0.51 -11.11 1.05
N LYS A 165 -0.19 -12.40 0.92
CA LYS A 165 -0.90 -13.49 1.63
C LYS A 165 -0.32 -13.80 2.99
N LEU A 166 1.00 -13.73 3.12
CA LEU A 166 1.71 -13.98 4.38
C LEU A 166 1.55 -12.80 5.35
N VAL A 167 1.62 -11.61 4.83
CA VAL A 167 1.42 -10.33 5.52
C VAL A 167 1.02 -9.28 4.49
N ALA A 168 0.13 -8.39 4.84
CA ALA A 168 -0.29 -7.30 3.97
C ALA A 168 0.70 -6.12 4.01
N GLY A 169 0.75 -5.34 2.94
CA GLY A 169 1.36 -4.02 2.95
C GLY A 169 2.77 -3.93 2.37
N LEU A 170 3.58 -4.99 2.40
CA LEU A 170 4.93 -4.98 1.80
C LEU A 170 4.88 -4.87 0.27
N GLY A 171 5.72 -4.00 -0.28
CA GLY A 171 6.02 -3.96 -1.70
C GLY A 171 7.51 -4.05 -1.95
N ASN A 172 7.96 -3.59 -3.13
CA ASN A 172 9.33 -3.82 -3.57
C ASN A 172 10.39 -3.05 -2.78
N ILE A 173 10.01 -1.91 -2.21
CA ILE A 173 10.91 -1.08 -1.41
C ILE A 173 11.12 -1.74 -0.05
N TYR A 174 10.05 -1.87 0.70
CA TYR A 174 10.16 -2.28 2.09
C TYR A 174 10.49 -3.76 2.26
N VAL A 175 10.19 -4.62 1.28
CA VAL A 175 10.63 -6.02 1.34
C VAL A 175 12.15 -6.16 1.28
N ASP A 176 12.85 -5.33 0.46
CA ASP A 176 14.31 -5.34 0.39
C ASP A 176 14.90 -4.87 1.72
N GLU A 177 14.36 -3.80 2.30
CA GLU A 177 14.78 -3.27 3.61
C GLU A 177 14.56 -4.27 4.75
N VAL A 178 13.41 -4.93 4.78
CA VAL A 178 13.08 -5.97 5.78
C VAL A 178 14.08 -7.13 5.70
N LEU A 179 14.32 -7.67 4.51
CA LEU A 179 15.22 -8.81 4.33
C LEU A 179 16.68 -8.44 4.63
N TYR A 180 17.09 -7.22 4.32
CA TYR A 180 18.41 -6.73 4.74
C TYR A 180 18.53 -6.65 6.27
N ARG A 181 17.53 -6.07 6.95
CA ARG A 181 17.53 -5.98 8.42
C ARG A 181 17.50 -7.36 9.07
N ALA A 182 16.74 -8.29 8.53
CA ALA A 182 16.66 -9.67 8.96
C ALA A 182 17.90 -10.52 8.59
N LYS A 183 18.82 -10.01 7.76
CA LYS A 183 20.02 -10.70 7.24
C LYS A 183 19.70 -11.96 6.44
N VAL A 184 18.58 -11.99 5.74
CA VAL A 184 18.13 -13.12 4.91
C VAL A 184 18.26 -12.79 3.45
N HIS A 185 18.90 -13.68 2.67
CA HIS A 185 19.04 -13.49 1.22
C HIS A 185 17.68 -13.60 0.52
N PRO A 186 17.30 -12.65 -0.34
CA PRO A 186 15.94 -12.55 -0.91
C PRO A 186 15.53 -13.73 -1.79
N ALA A 187 16.48 -14.47 -2.36
CA ALA A 187 16.22 -15.64 -3.21
C ALA A 187 16.07 -16.95 -2.43
N ARG A 188 16.31 -16.97 -1.12
CA ARG A 188 16.11 -18.19 -0.31
C ARG A 188 14.64 -18.60 -0.34
N LEU A 189 14.41 -19.91 -0.40
CA LEU A 189 13.05 -20.45 -0.39
C LEU A 189 12.42 -20.29 1.00
N GLY A 190 11.14 -19.94 1.06
CA GLY A 190 10.44 -19.77 2.34
C GLY A 190 10.57 -21.01 3.23
N GLN A 191 10.40 -22.21 2.65
CA GLN A 191 10.52 -23.49 3.37
C GLN A 191 11.92 -23.79 3.94
N SER A 192 12.97 -23.15 3.42
CA SER A 192 14.36 -23.36 3.90
C SER A 192 14.73 -22.47 5.10
N LEU A 193 13.85 -21.54 5.46
CA LEU A 193 14.12 -20.61 6.55
C LEU A 193 13.98 -21.30 7.91
N THR A 194 14.91 -21.00 8.81
CA THR A 194 14.84 -21.41 10.21
C THR A 194 13.77 -20.60 10.97
N ALA A 195 13.32 -21.14 12.10
CA ALA A 195 12.38 -20.41 12.97
C ALA A 195 12.95 -19.05 13.42
N ARG A 196 14.27 -18.98 13.69
CA ARG A 196 14.95 -17.74 14.06
C ARG A 196 14.90 -16.68 12.93
N GLU A 197 15.15 -17.10 11.70
CA GLU A 197 15.06 -16.20 10.53
C GLU A 197 13.63 -15.73 10.27
N ALA A 198 12.66 -16.63 10.35
CA ALA A 198 11.25 -16.30 10.25
C ALA A 198 10.82 -15.28 11.31
N LYS A 199 11.24 -15.49 12.57
CA LYS A 199 11.00 -14.52 13.66
C LYS A 199 11.65 -13.17 13.38
N ALA A 200 12.88 -13.14 12.85
CA ALA A 200 13.56 -11.90 12.49
C ALA A 200 12.83 -11.17 11.36
N ILE A 201 12.41 -11.87 10.30
CA ILE A 201 11.63 -11.27 9.20
C ILE A 201 10.33 -10.67 9.72
N ARG A 202 9.58 -11.39 10.56
CA ARG A 202 8.35 -10.87 11.17
C ARG A 202 8.61 -9.60 11.96
N LYS A 203 9.60 -9.62 12.85
CA LYS A 203 9.97 -8.46 13.68
C LYS A 203 10.32 -7.24 12.81
N GLU A 204 11.20 -7.46 11.83
CA GLU A 204 11.64 -6.36 10.96
C GLU A 204 10.53 -5.86 10.02
N THR A 205 9.60 -6.73 9.60
CA THR A 205 8.41 -6.31 8.85
C THR A 205 7.58 -5.30 9.64
N ILE A 206 7.29 -5.61 10.89
CA ILE A 206 6.51 -4.71 11.78
C ILE A 206 7.28 -3.40 12.00
N ALA A 207 8.56 -3.50 12.34
CA ALA A 207 9.39 -2.32 12.66
C ALA A 207 9.60 -1.39 11.47
N VAL A 208 9.94 -1.94 10.29
CA VAL A 208 10.20 -1.16 9.06
C VAL A 208 8.93 -0.43 8.61
N LEU A 209 7.80 -1.14 8.58
CA LEU A 209 6.54 -0.53 8.12
C LEU A 209 6.02 0.53 9.12
N ALA A 210 6.17 0.29 10.43
CA ALA A 210 5.81 1.28 11.44
C ALA A 210 6.69 2.55 11.31
N GLN A 211 8.02 2.39 11.20
CA GLN A 211 8.95 3.50 10.97
C GLN A 211 8.61 4.26 9.68
N ALA A 212 8.29 3.54 8.61
CA ALA A 212 7.93 4.17 7.35
C ALA A 212 6.62 4.95 7.42
N VAL A 213 5.63 4.49 8.19
CA VAL A 213 4.40 5.24 8.46
C VAL A 213 4.69 6.53 9.21
N GLU A 214 5.55 6.49 10.24
CA GLU A 214 5.96 7.70 11.00
C GLU A 214 6.67 8.73 10.12
N LYS A 215 7.47 8.27 9.13
CA LYS A 215 8.19 9.10 8.17
C LYS A 215 7.34 9.56 6.97
N GLY A 216 6.06 9.26 6.92
CA GLY A 216 5.17 9.62 5.81
C GLY A 216 5.39 8.83 4.52
N GLY A 217 6.07 7.68 4.59
CA GLY A 217 6.41 6.85 3.43
C GLY A 217 7.63 7.35 2.65
N SER A 218 7.87 6.74 1.49
CA SER A 218 9.00 7.04 0.60
C SER A 218 8.53 7.79 -0.66
N THR A 219 9.13 8.96 -0.90
CA THR A 219 8.93 9.72 -2.14
C THR A 219 10.06 9.41 -3.11
N ILE A 220 9.87 8.40 -4.01
CA ILE A 220 10.95 7.97 -4.92
C ILE A 220 10.79 8.53 -6.33
N ARG A 221 9.62 8.94 -6.78
CA ARG A 221 9.44 9.52 -8.13
C ARG A 221 8.31 10.53 -8.26
N SER A 222 7.15 10.25 -7.70
CA SER A 222 5.95 11.04 -7.98
C SER A 222 4.89 10.95 -6.89
N TYR A 223 5.22 10.32 -5.77
CA TYR A 223 4.30 10.23 -4.66
C TYR A 223 4.47 11.47 -3.77
N SER A 224 3.40 12.22 -3.62
CA SER A 224 3.21 13.21 -2.56
C SER A 224 1.90 12.87 -1.84
N ASN A 225 1.76 13.26 -0.59
CA ASN A 225 0.50 13.07 0.14
C ASN A 225 -0.63 13.96 -0.43
N ALA A 226 -1.84 13.86 0.12
CA ALA A 226 -2.98 14.65 -0.31
C ALA A 226 -2.78 16.19 -0.17
N PHE A 227 -1.75 16.62 0.55
CA PHE A 227 -1.34 18.03 0.72
C PHE A 227 -0.15 18.42 -0.19
N GLY A 228 0.38 17.50 -1.02
CA GLY A 228 1.56 17.75 -1.85
C GLY A 228 2.90 17.64 -1.11
N GLU A 229 2.90 17.17 0.14
CA GLU A 229 4.13 17.00 0.92
C GLU A 229 4.80 15.65 0.63
N ASP A 230 6.12 15.64 0.68
CA ASP A 230 6.94 14.46 0.44
C ASP A 230 7.22 13.71 1.76
N GLY A 231 7.18 12.37 1.71
CA GLY A 231 7.68 11.54 2.79
C GLY A 231 9.21 11.59 2.86
N THR A 232 9.79 11.21 3.99
CA THR A 232 11.24 11.25 4.24
C THR A 232 11.86 9.86 4.41
N MET A 233 11.10 8.77 4.27
CA MET A 233 11.60 7.41 4.50
C MET A 233 12.70 7.00 3.51
N GLN A 234 12.78 7.60 2.32
CA GLN A 234 13.85 7.34 1.34
C GLN A 234 15.26 7.66 1.88
N GLU A 235 15.38 8.54 2.86
CA GLU A 235 16.65 8.86 3.51
C GLU A 235 17.16 7.73 4.40
N GLU A 236 16.26 6.88 4.89
CA GLU A 236 16.51 5.75 5.79
C GLU A 236 16.78 4.42 5.05
N HIS A 237 16.66 4.39 3.72
CA HIS A 237 16.90 3.17 2.97
C HIS A 237 18.35 2.73 3.10
N GLN A 238 18.56 1.44 3.35
CA GLN A 238 19.87 0.85 3.55
C GLN A 238 20.35 0.05 2.32
N VAL A 239 19.44 -0.49 1.54
CA VAL A 239 19.76 -1.26 0.32
C VAL A 239 18.96 -0.82 -0.89
N TYR A 240 17.69 -0.42 -0.74
CA TYR A 240 16.86 -0.08 -1.88
C TYR A 240 17.37 1.16 -2.61
N GLY A 241 17.67 1.00 -3.92
CA GLY A 241 18.24 2.07 -4.76
C GLY A 241 19.73 2.36 -4.51
N LYS A 242 20.41 1.58 -3.66
CA LYS A 242 21.81 1.80 -3.25
C LYS A 242 22.82 0.91 -4.01
N THR A 243 22.48 0.40 -5.19
CA THR A 243 23.37 -0.47 -5.99
C THR A 243 24.76 0.13 -6.14
N GLY A 244 25.81 -0.65 -5.82
CA GLY A 244 27.22 -0.23 -5.87
C GLY A 244 27.69 0.60 -4.68
N GLN A 245 26.79 1.11 -3.84
CA GLN A 245 27.16 1.82 -2.62
C GLN A 245 27.61 0.83 -1.53
N PRO A 246 28.49 1.24 -0.60
CA PRO A 246 28.95 0.37 0.47
C PRO A 246 27.80 0.06 1.45
N CYS A 247 27.69 -1.21 1.81
CA CYS A 247 26.78 -1.64 2.88
C CYS A 247 27.16 -0.96 4.20
N LEU A 248 26.18 -0.36 4.87
CA LEU A 248 26.40 0.36 6.14
C LEU A 248 26.91 -0.54 7.30
N ARG A 249 26.76 -1.89 7.17
CA ARG A 249 27.22 -2.84 8.19
C ARG A 249 28.61 -3.39 7.93
N CYS A 250 28.98 -3.66 6.68
CA CYS A 250 30.20 -4.40 6.35
C CYS A 250 31.04 -3.79 5.22
N GLY A 251 30.61 -2.69 4.62
CA GLY A 251 31.32 -2.03 3.53
C GLY A 251 31.22 -2.71 2.16
N THR A 252 30.74 -3.96 2.08
CA THR A 252 30.57 -4.67 0.80
C THR A 252 29.57 -3.91 -0.10
N PRO A 253 29.87 -3.75 -1.41
CA PRO A 253 28.92 -3.09 -2.32
C PRO A 253 27.56 -3.78 -2.36
N ILE A 254 26.48 -2.99 -2.31
CA ILE A 254 25.11 -3.48 -2.49
C ILE A 254 24.93 -3.98 -3.92
N GLU A 255 24.41 -5.19 -4.05
CA GLU A 255 24.09 -5.79 -5.34
C GLU A 255 22.64 -5.62 -5.72
N LYS A 256 22.37 -5.72 -7.03
CA LYS A 256 21.03 -5.75 -7.59
C LYS A 256 20.88 -6.93 -8.53
N ILE A 257 19.87 -7.76 -8.28
CA ILE A 257 19.51 -8.88 -9.15
C ILE A 257 18.05 -8.73 -9.63
N GLN A 258 17.68 -9.51 -10.64
CA GLN A 258 16.28 -9.68 -11.05
C GLN A 258 15.72 -10.93 -10.39
N LEU A 259 14.67 -10.79 -9.57
CA LEU A 259 14.02 -11.90 -8.90
C LEU A 259 12.50 -11.79 -9.04
N GLY A 260 11.85 -12.80 -9.63
CA GLY A 260 10.42 -12.81 -9.87
C GLY A 260 9.90 -11.59 -10.66
N GLY A 261 10.67 -11.12 -11.65
CA GLY A 261 10.33 -9.93 -12.45
C GLY A 261 10.53 -8.59 -11.72
N ARG A 262 11.17 -8.59 -10.51
CA ARG A 262 11.40 -7.40 -9.70
C ARG A 262 12.89 -7.15 -9.46
N GLY A 263 13.33 -5.91 -9.64
CA GLY A 263 14.67 -5.50 -9.19
C GLY A 263 14.77 -5.67 -7.67
N THR A 264 15.83 -6.32 -7.21
CA THR A 264 16.02 -6.76 -5.82
C THR A 264 17.39 -6.32 -5.34
N HIS A 265 17.44 -5.51 -4.30
CA HIS A 265 18.67 -4.97 -3.74
C HIS A 265 19.02 -5.69 -2.43
N PHE A 266 20.26 -6.06 -2.25
CA PHE A 266 20.73 -6.77 -1.06
C PHE A 266 22.21 -6.64 -0.86
N CYS A 267 22.70 -6.92 0.36
CA CYS A 267 24.12 -7.06 0.64
C CYS A 267 24.52 -8.54 0.55
N PRO A 268 25.41 -8.93 -0.40
CA PRO A 268 25.79 -10.35 -0.59
C PRO A 268 26.60 -10.93 0.57
N HIS A 269 27.20 -10.08 1.38
CA HIS A 269 27.96 -10.49 2.57
C HIS A 269 27.05 -10.66 3.79
N CYS A 270 26.16 -9.71 4.07
CA CYS A 270 25.33 -9.70 5.28
C CYS A 270 24.10 -10.61 5.20
N GLN A 271 23.58 -10.86 3.99
CA GLN A 271 22.35 -11.65 3.79
C GLN A 271 22.71 -13.06 3.28
N LYS A 272 22.38 -14.07 4.06
CA LYS A 272 22.71 -15.48 3.77
C LYS A 272 21.45 -16.30 3.46
#